data_9910a2aca1057d816d41785ac335f5f1
#
_entry.id   9910a2aca1057d816d41785ac335f5f1
#
_cell.length_a   1.000
_cell.length_b   1.000
_cell.length_c   1.000
_cell.angle_alpha   90.00
_cell.angle_beta   90.00
_cell.angle_gamma   90.00
#
_symmetry.space_group_name_H-M   'P 1'
#
loop_
_entity.id
_entity.type
_entity.pdbx_description
1 polymer ?
#
loop_
_entity_poly.entity_id
_entity_poly.type
_entity_poly.pdbx_seq_one_letter_code
_entity_poly.pdbx_strand_id
1 'polypeptide(L)'
;MFGHNWRMHRRQILTAAGLAGLTALGAGPALASEERKKGGGLSFVLIQNIQATIMRPSGRRGVITMENGIDVPDETFRAFAAASIPRLRAAYSQTLQTFGASLGPGAVPNADFLVREMQRQTDLVLKKPGARFLVGTIMVN
;
A
#
# COMPACT_ATOMS: atom_id res chain seq x y z
N MET A 1 9.52 46.84 50.87
CA MET A 1 10.97 47.13 50.85
C MET A 1 11.47 46.72 49.47
N PHE A 2 11.90 47.76 48.70
CA PHE A 2 12.76 47.74 47.50
C PHE A 2 12.39 46.76 46.39
N GLY A 3 11.88 47.10 45.26
CA GLY A 3 12.10 48.28 44.41
C GLY A 3 13.31 48.05 43.51
N HIS A 4 13.10 47.82 42.22
CA HIS A 4 13.82 48.51 41.18
C HIS A 4 13.29 48.16 39.80
N ASN A 5 12.59 49.15 39.26
CA ASN A 5 12.39 49.43 37.85
C ASN A 5 13.71 49.42 37.08
N TRP A 6 13.72 48.90 35.89
CA TRP A 6 14.56 49.45 34.83
C TRP A 6 13.73 49.65 33.56
N ARG A 7 13.50 50.91 33.32
CA ARG A 7 12.91 51.52 32.14
C ARG A 7 13.91 51.52 30.98
N MET A 8 13.29 51.35 29.81
CA MET A 8 13.57 52.10 28.58
C MET A 8 15.02 52.22 28.09
N HIS A 9 15.24 51.82 26.87
CA HIS A 9 15.74 52.78 25.89
C HIS A 9 15.25 52.42 24.48
N ARG A 10 14.36 53.31 23.99
CA ARG A 10 14.12 53.52 22.58
C ARG A 10 15.41 54.03 21.94
N ARG A 11 15.82 53.50 20.85
CA ARG A 11 16.53 54.24 19.81
C ARG A 11 16.06 53.74 18.45
N GLN A 12 15.22 54.61 17.88
CA GLN A 12 14.99 54.65 16.45
C GLN A 12 16.29 55.08 15.77
N ILE A 13 16.64 54.39 14.70
CA ILE A 13 17.45 54.98 13.65
C ILE A 13 16.79 54.59 12.34
N LEU A 14 16.16 55.58 11.73
CA LEU A 14 15.81 55.63 10.32
C LEU A 14 17.11 55.93 9.54
N THR A 15 17.34 55.18 8.47
CA THR A 15 17.93 55.66 7.21
C THR A 15 17.76 54.53 6.20
N ALA A 16 16.94 54.69 5.27
CA ALA A 16 17.09 55.18 3.90
C ALA A 16 17.57 54.16 2.88
N ALA A 17 16.63 53.87 2.00
CA ALA A 17 16.77 53.72 0.54
C ALA A 17 17.92 52.87 -0.01
N GLY A 18 17.56 51.78 -0.62
CA GLY A 18 18.38 51.06 -1.62
C GLY A 18 17.48 50.25 -2.51
N LEU A 19 17.32 50.76 -3.70
CA LEU A 19 16.56 50.15 -4.82
C LEU A 19 17.19 48.86 -5.32
N ALA A 20 16.35 48.05 -5.92
CA ALA A 20 16.62 47.11 -6.99
C ALA A 20 17.23 45.74 -6.62
N GLY A 21 16.43 44.76 -6.81
CA GLY A 21 16.82 43.35 -6.84
C GLY A 21 15.61 42.45 -7.04
N LEU A 22 14.95 42.58 -8.19
CA LEU A 22 13.91 41.69 -8.61
C LEU A 22 14.56 40.33 -8.96
N THR A 23 14.76 39.46 -8.01
CA THR A 23 14.99 38.08 -8.26
C THR A 23 13.76 37.32 -7.79
N ALA A 24 12.82 37.12 -8.73
CA ALA A 24 11.80 36.11 -8.62
C ALA A 24 12.51 34.75 -8.66
N LEU A 25 13.00 34.30 -7.52
CA LEU A 25 13.23 32.89 -7.31
C LEU A 25 11.86 32.26 -7.17
N GLY A 26 11.39 31.74 -8.30
CA GLY A 26 10.30 30.81 -8.31
C GLY A 26 10.61 29.69 -7.34
N ALA A 27 9.97 29.75 -6.17
CA ALA A 27 9.74 28.55 -5.40
C ALA A 27 8.85 27.68 -6.28
N GLY A 28 9.48 26.87 -7.12
CA GLY A 28 8.80 25.75 -7.74
C GLY A 28 8.14 24.98 -6.59
N PRO A 29 6.89 24.52 -6.78
CA PRO A 29 6.33 23.62 -5.79
C PRO A 29 7.35 22.50 -5.64
N ALA A 30 7.87 22.33 -4.45
CA ALA A 30 8.53 21.10 -4.08
C ALA A 30 7.50 20.03 -4.42
N LEU A 31 7.72 19.35 -5.54
CA LEU A 31 7.11 18.07 -5.80
C LEU A 31 7.62 17.22 -4.65
N ALA A 32 6.87 17.24 -3.55
CA ALA A 32 6.91 16.15 -2.63
C ALA A 32 6.77 14.94 -3.53
N SER A 33 7.87 14.21 -3.69
CA SER A 33 7.82 12.87 -4.20
C SER A 33 6.86 12.16 -3.27
N GLU A 34 5.58 12.17 -3.64
CA GLU A 34 4.68 11.17 -3.14
C GLU A 34 5.39 9.87 -3.51
N GLU A 35 6.06 9.29 -2.53
CA GLU A 35 6.33 7.87 -2.58
C GLU A 35 5.00 7.27 -2.97
N ARG A 36 4.88 6.91 -4.25
CA ARG A 36 3.78 6.10 -4.73
C ARG A 36 3.86 4.86 -3.87
N LYS A 37 3.13 4.89 -2.75
CA LYS A 37 2.93 3.72 -1.91
C LYS A 37 2.53 2.64 -2.88
N LYS A 38 3.40 1.66 -3.04
CA LYS A 38 3.11 0.47 -3.84
C LYS A 38 1.76 -0.06 -3.38
N GLY A 39 0.74 0.09 -4.23
CA GLY A 39 -0.61 -0.36 -3.93
C GLY A 39 -1.60 0.79 -3.81
N GLY A 40 -2.46 0.93 -4.74
CA GLY A 40 -3.75 1.56 -4.76
C GLY A 40 -3.95 2.92 -4.04
N GLY A 41 -4.97 3.65 -4.43
CA GLY A 41 -5.40 4.89 -3.78
C GLY A 41 -5.98 4.66 -2.37
N LEU A 42 -6.73 5.64 -1.88
CA LEU A 42 -7.36 5.62 -0.56
C LEU A 42 -8.31 4.43 -0.31
N SER A 43 -8.76 3.76 -1.37
CA SER A 43 -9.64 2.58 -1.32
C SER A 43 -8.90 1.25 -1.17
N PHE A 44 -7.58 1.26 -1.27
CA PHE A 44 -6.76 0.05 -1.28
C PHE A 44 -6.47 -0.44 0.15
N VAL A 45 -6.68 -1.74 0.36
CA VAL A 45 -6.30 -2.45 1.59
C VAL A 45 -5.23 -3.47 1.24
N LEU A 46 -4.01 -3.24 1.72
CA LEU A 46 -2.89 -4.16 1.53
C LEU A 46 -3.08 -5.41 2.38
N ILE A 47 -2.90 -6.58 1.75
CA ILE A 47 -2.81 -7.85 2.44
C ILE A 47 -1.35 -8.33 2.30
N GLN A 48 -0.79 -8.88 3.38
CA GLN A 48 0.58 -9.36 3.36
C GLN A 48 0.76 -10.46 2.30
N ASN A 49 1.94 -10.53 1.71
CA ASN A 49 2.29 -11.54 0.73
C ASN A 49 1.96 -12.95 1.25
N ILE A 50 1.44 -13.76 0.36
CA ILE A 50 1.15 -15.17 0.62
C ILE A 50 2.07 -16.07 -0.20
N GLN A 51 2.32 -17.25 0.31
CA GLN A 51 3.25 -18.19 -0.31
C GLN A 51 2.67 -19.61 -0.30
N ALA A 52 3.05 -20.39 -1.30
CA ALA A 52 2.74 -21.81 -1.36
C ALA A 52 3.89 -22.62 -1.96
N THR A 53 3.95 -23.90 -1.65
CA THR A 53 4.92 -24.82 -2.25
C THR A 53 4.42 -25.31 -3.59
N ILE A 54 5.33 -25.37 -4.56
CA ILE A 54 5.13 -25.93 -5.89
C ILE A 54 6.21 -26.96 -6.22
N MET A 55 5.98 -27.74 -7.27
CA MET A 55 7.02 -28.63 -7.82
C MET A 55 7.70 -27.98 -9.03
N ARG A 56 9.02 -27.94 -9.01
CA ARG A 56 9.84 -27.45 -10.13
C ARG A 56 10.00 -28.53 -11.20
N PRO A 57 10.41 -28.15 -12.44
CA PRO A 57 10.73 -29.11 -13.49
C PRO A 57 11.77 -30.16 -13.06
N SER A 58 12.69 -29.76 -12.19
CA SER A 58 13.74 -30.64 -11.62
C SER A 58 13.23 -31.66 -10.59
N GLY A 59 11.94 -31.69 -10.28
CA GLY A 59 11.34 -32.50 -9.20
C GLY A 59 11.61 -31.97 -7.79
N ARG A 60 12.31 -30.83 -7.66
CA ARG A 60 12.57 -30.16 -6.38
C ARG A 60 11.41 -29.26 -5.99
N ARG A 61 11.25 -29.01 -4.70
CA ARG A 61 10.30 -28.03 -4.21
C ARG A 61 10.73 -26.62 -4.57
N GLY A 62 9.79 -25.81 -4.98
CA GLY A 62 9.91 -24.37 -5.16
C GLY A 62 8.85 -23.64 -4.36
N VAL A 63 8.83 -22.33 -4.47
CA VAL A 63 7.87 -21.47 -3.79
C VAL A 63 7.23 -20.53 -4.81
N ILE A 64 5.91 -20.44 -4.78
CA ILE A 64 5.18 -19.37 -5.40
C ILE A 64 4.86 -18.30 -4.34
N THR A 65 5.19 -17.06 -4.63
CA THR A 65 4.90 -15.91 -3.77
C THR A 65 3.99 -14.96 -4.54
N MET A 66 2.94 -14.48 -3.90
CA MET A 66 1.97 -13.56 -4.50
C MET A 66 1.78 -12.32 -3.63
N GLU A 67 2.02 -11.15 -4.21
CA GLU A 67 1.62 -9.87 -3.65
C GLU A 67 0.15 -9.63 -3.94
N ASN A 68 -0.60 -9.17 -2.95
CA ASN A 68 -2.04 -9.00 -3.12
C ASN A 68 -2.62 -7.92 -2.21
N GLY A 69 -3.82 -7.49 -2.55
CA GLY A 69 -4.63 -6.55 -1.80
C GLY A 69 -6.05 -6.54 -2.32
N ILE A 70 -6.88 -5.71 -1.75
CA ILE A 70 -8.25 -5.49 -2.19
C ILE A 70 -8.54 -4.00 -2.36
N ASP A 71 -9.33 -3.69 -3.36
CA ASP A 71 -9.88 -2.34 -3.58
C ASP A 71 -11.30 -2.29 -3.03
N VAL A 72 -11.54 -1.41 -2.07
CA VAL A 72 -12.83 -1.27 -1.39
C VAL A 72 -13.22 0.21 -1.35
N PRO A 73 -13.96 0.71 -2.34
CA PRO A 73 -14.31 2.12 -2.46
C PRO A 73 -15.14 2.64 -1.28
N ASP A 74 -16.09 1.85 -0.79
CA ASP A 74 -16.92 2.22 0.36
C ASP A 74 -16.09 2.25 1.65
N GLU A 75 -16.08 3.38 2.35
CA GLU A 75 -15.25 3.60 3.53
C GLU A 75 -15.64 2.72 4.71
N THR A 76 -16.95 2.58 4.97
CA THR A 76 -17.45 1.74 6.06
C THR A 76 -17.15 0.28 5.80
N PHE A 77 -17.34 -0.16 4.57
CA PHE A 77 -17.02 -1.53 4.18
C PHE A 77 -15.51 -1.77 4.18
N ARG A 78 -14.71 -0.79 3.83
CA ARG A 78 -13.25 -0.86 3.89
C ARG A 78 -12.74 -1.08 5.33
N ALA A 79 -13.32 -0.40 6.31
CA ALA A 79 -12.99 -0.62 7.72
C ALA A 79 -13.31 -2.07 8.15
N PHE A 80 -14.45 -2.61 7.74
CA PHE A 80 -14.81 -4.02 7.97
C PHE A 80 -13.86 -4.99 7.25
N ALA A 81 -13.50 -4.69 6.00
CA ALA A 81 -12.55 -5.48 5.22
C ALA A 81 -11.16 -5.47 5.86
N ALA A 82 -10.69 -4.33 6.34
CA ALA A 82 -9.43 -4.20 7.07
C ALA A 82 -9.42 -5.03 8.35
N ALA A 83 -10.49 -5.02 9.13
CA ALA A 83 -10.65 -5.88 10.30
C ALA A 83 -10.72 -7.39 9.94
N SER A 84 -11.04 -7.71 8.68
CA SER A 84 -11.14 -9.08 8.16
C SER A 84 -9.84 -9.59 7.54
N ILE A 85 -8.76 -8.81 7.51
CA ILE A 85 -7.47 -9.20 6.91
C ILE A 85 -6.98 -10.57 7.35
N PRO A 86 -7.00 -10.96 8.64
CA PRO A 86 -6.53 -12.28 9.04
C PRO A 86 -7.32 -13.43 8.39
N ARG A 87 -8.64 -13.27 8.23
CA ARG A 87 -9.50 -14.25 7.57
C ARG A 87 -9.28 -14.30 6.06
N LEU A 88 -9.15 -13.14 5.44
CA LEU A 88 -8.82 -13.03 4.02
C LEU A 88 -7.48 -13.69 3.73
N ARG A 89 -6.45 -13.37 4.51
CA ARG A 89 -5.13 -13.95 4.36
C ARG A 89 -5.15 -15.49 4.52
N ALA A 90 -5.87 -16.01 5.49
CA ALA A 90 -6.02 -17.45 5.70
C ALA A 90 -6.68 -18.13 4.48
N ALA A 91 -7.78 -17.56 3.97
CA ALA A 91 -8.49 -18.06 2.81
C ALA A 91 -7.60 -18.02 1.53
N TYR A 92 -6.89 -16.94 1.32
CA TYR A 92 -5.98 -16.80 0.17
C TYR A 92 -4.79 -17.76 0.26
N SER A 93 -4.20 -17.91 1.44
CA SER A 93 -3.11 -18.87 1.64
C SER A 93 -3.56 -20.30 1.35
N GLN A 94 -4.73 -20.68 1.83
CA GLN A 94 -5.33 -22.00 1.56
C GLN A 94 -5.56 -22.20 0.05
N THR A 95 -6.13 -21.19 -0.60
CA THR A 95 -6.40 -21.24 -2.05
C THR A 95 -5.09 -21.35 -2.84
N LEU A 96 -4.07 -20.56 -2.48
CA LEU A 96 -2.79 -20.60 -3.17
C LEU A 96 -2.06 -21.94 -2.95
N GLN A 97 -2.16 -22.54 -1.77
CA GLN A 97 -1.59 -23.85 -1.49
C GLN A 97 -2.27 -24.96 -2.32
N THR A 98 -3.60 -24.95 -2.37
CA THR A 98 -4.36 -25.88 -3.19
C THR A 98 -4.00 -25.72 -4.67
N PHE A 99 -3.92 -24.48 -5.15
CA PHE A 99 -3.52 -24.18 -6.52
C PHE A 99 -2.08 -24.66 -6.80
N GLY A 100 -1.14 -24.33 -5.91
CA GLY A 100 0.25 -24.76 -6.04
C GLY A 100 0.42 -26.27 -6.07
N ALA A 101 -0.33 -26.99 -5.26
CA ALA A 101 -0.33 -28.45 -5.24
C ALA A 101 -0.90 -29.07 -6.53
N SER A 102 -1.80 -28.35 -7.23
CA SER A 102 -2.39 -28.80 -8.48
C SER A 102 -1.53 -28.51 -9.72
N LEU A 103 -0.50 -27.67 -9.58
CA LEU A 103 0.42 -27.35 -10.67
C LEU A 103 1.34 -28.53 -10.95
N GLY A 104 1.37 -28.97 -12.21
CA GLY A 104 2.38 -29.92 -12.66
C GLY A 104 3.79 -29.34 -12.61
N PRO A 105 4.84 -30.18 -12.58
CA PRO A 105 6.23 -29.73 -12.57
C PRO A 105 6.52 -28.79 -13.75
N GLY A 106 6.94 -27.55 -13.46
CA GLY A 106 7.23 -26.54 -14.48
C GLY A 106 6.04 -25.91 -15.18
N ALA A 107 4.81 -26.21 -14.76
CA ALA A 107 3.63 -25.54 -15.28
C ALA A 107 3.65 -24.05 -14.92
N VAL A 108 3.26 -23.21 -15.88
CA VAL A 108 3.10 -21.78 -15.67
C VAL A 108 1.78 -21.54 -14.94
N PRO A 109 1.79 -20.78 -13.82
CA PRO A 109 0.58 -20.45 -13.11
C PRO A 109 -0.42 -19.68 -14.00
N ASN A 110 -1.68 -20.13 -14.04
CA ASN A 110 -2.75 -19.39 -14.70
C ASN A 110 -3.22 -18.27 -13.77
N ALA A 111 -2.72 -17.05 -14.01
CA ALA A 111 -3.01 -15.91 -13.17
C ALA A 111 -4.50 -15.53 -13.17
N ASP A 112 -5.18 -15.61 -14.32
CA ASP A 112 -6.60 -15.28 -14.42
C ASP A 112 -7.48 -16.23 -13.62
N PHE A 113 -7.15 -17.51 -13.65
CA PHE A 113 -7.84 -18.49 -12.81
C PHE A 113 -7.65 -18.17 -11.32
N LEU A 114 -6.41 -17.91 -10.93
CA LEU A 114 -6.05 -17.61 -9.54
C LEU A 114 -6.76 -16.34 -9.04
N VAL A 115 -6.78 -15.28 -9.86
CA VAL A 115 -7.49 -14.03 -9.52
C VAL A 115 -8.99 -14.27 -9.32
N ARG A 116 -9.63 -15.07 -10.18
CA ARG A 116 -11.05 -15.41 -10.01
C ARG A 116 -11.31 -16.18 -8.71
N GLU A 117 -10.46 -17.15 -8.39
CA GLU A 117 -10.58 -17.90 -7.14
C GLU A 117 -10.37 -17.02 -5.91
N MET A 118 -9.38 -16.12 -5.94
CA MET A 118 -9.16 -15.16 -4.85
C MET A 118 -10.33 -14.18 -4.69
N GLN A 119 -10.91 -13.70 -5.81
CA GLN A 119 -12.12 -12.90 -5.77
C GLN A 119 -13.28 -13.64 -5.11
N ARG A 120 -13.50 -14.89 -5.48
CA ARG A 120 -14.53 -15.72 -4.86
C ARG A 120 -14.31 -15.86 -3.35
N GLN A 121 -13.07 -16.08 -2.90
CA GLN A 121 -12.75 -16.12 -1.48
C GLN A 121 -12.99 -14.77 -0.78
N THR A 122 -12.70 -13.66 -1.46
CA THR A 122 -12.99 -12.31 -0.96
C THR A 122 -14.48 -12.17 -0.64
N ASP A 123 -15.33 -12.52 -1.59
CA ASP A 123 -16.78 -12.39 -1.45
C ASP A 123 -17.33 -13.32 -0.34
N LEU A 124 -16.79 -14.53 -0.24
CA LEU A 124 -17.18 -15.49 0.80
C LEU A 124 -16.79 -15.01 2.21
N VAL A 125 -15.58 -14.46 2.38
CA VAL A 125 -15.09 -13.99 3.69
C VAL A 125 -15.80 -12.72 4.11
N LEU A 126 -15.99 -11.79 3.20
CA LEU A 126 -16.63 -10.50 3.47
C LEU A 126 -18.16 -10.58 3.45
N LYS A 127 -18.72 -11.66 2.92
CA LYS A 127 -20.17 -11.95 2.85
C LYS A 127 -20.99 -10.90 2.10
N LYS A 128 -20.35 -10.04 1.31
CA LYS A 128 -21.03 -9.10 0.42
C LYS A 128 -20.10 -8.66 -0.72
N PRO A 129 -20.64 -8.26 -1.87
CA PRO A 129 -19.87 -7.70 -2.98
C PRO A 129 -19.41 -6.29 -2.65
N GLY A 130 -18.48 -5.76 -3.45
CA GLY A 130 -17.98 -4.38 -3.31
C GLY A 130 -16.50 -4.29 -2.97
N ALA A 131 -15.83 -5.42 -2.73
CA ALA A 131 -14.37 -5.51 -2.62
C ALA A 131 -13.84 -6.23 -3.85
N ARG A 132 -12.87 -5.64 -4.54
CA ARG A 132 -12.22 -6.23 -5.71
C ARG A 132 -10.83 -6.73 -5.33
N PHE A 133 -10.56 -8.00 -5.58
CA PHE A 133 -9.23 -8.57 -5.41
C PHE A 133 -8.25 -8.01 -6.44
N LEU A 134 -7.08 -7.63 -5.99
CA LEU A 134 -6.00 -7.13 -6.82
C LEU A 134 -4.74 -7.96 -6.58
N VAL A 135 -4.16 -8.45 -7.67
CA VAL A 135 -2.87 -9.10 -7.66
C VAL A 135 -1.79 -8.09 -8.06
N GLY A 136 -0.71 -8.06 -7.33
CA GLY A 136 0.49 -7.32 -7.69
C GLY A 136 1.43 -8.22 -8.52
N THR A 137 2.43 -8.77 -7.85
CA THR A 137 3.44 -9.63 -8.49
C THR A 137 3.23 -11.09 -8.09
N ILE A 138 3.40 -11.99 -9.05
CA ILE A 138 3.49 -13.44 -8.81
C ILE A 138 4.92 -13.86 -9.15
N MET A 139 5.65 -14.38 -8.18
CA MET A 139 7.02 -14.87 -8.34
C MET A 139 7.06 -16.38 -8.10
N VAL A 140 7.85 -17.06 -8.91
CA VAL A 140 8.09 -18.51 -8.80
C VAL A 140 9.59 -18.72 -8.65
N ASN A 141 10.03 -19.30 -7.50
CA ASN A 141 11.43 -19.53 -7.16
C ASN A 141 11.71 -21.00 -6.88
#